data_890cbc9929fb1982ff5ef5348558e65e
#
_entry.id   890cbc9929fb1982ff5ef5348558e65e
#
_cell.length_a   1.000
_cell.length_b   1.000
_cell.length_c   1.000
_cell.angle_alpha   90.00
_cell.angle_beta   90.00
_cell.angle_gamma   90.00
#
_symmetry.space_group_name_H-M   'P 1'
#
loop_
_entity.id
_entity.type
_entity.pdbx_description
1 polymer ?
#
loop_
_entity_poly.entity_id
_entity_poly.type
_entity_poly.pdbx_seq_one_letter_code
_entity_poly.pdbx_strand_id
1 'polypeptide(L)'
;MKKLPIIDLNNYQKQNNIAIDMCAACIIHNRKFGLRLKAIILSKAYFDILKKWAFDNYGEEFAESEWSLEGVEIRKETIWTGKTLLQEYFKNESVN
;
A
#
# COMPACT_ATOMS: atom_id res chain seq x y z
N MET A 1 0.41 10.47 9.17
CA MET A 1 0.54 9.62 7.97
C MET A 1 -0.03 10.36 6.77
N LYS A 2 0.72 10.46 5.69
CA LYS A 2 0.25 11.15 4.49
C LYS A 2 -0.54 10.21 3.60
N LYS A 3 -1.61 10.72 3.01
CA LYS A 3 -2.31 10.00 1.97
C LYS A 3 -1.55 10.16 0.66
N LEU A 4 -1.52 9.12 -0.14
CA LEU A 4 -1.04 9.23 -1.51
C LEU A 4 -2.08 10.06 -2.29
N PRO A 5 -1.73 11.26 -2.77
CA PRO A 5 -2.70 12.13 -3.44
C PRO A 5 -3.05 11.61 -4.84
N ILE A 6 -4.20 12.05 -5.34
CA ILE A 6 -4.63 11.78 -6.71
C ILE A 6 -4.91 10.29 -7.00
N ILE A 7 -4.88 9.44 -5.99
CA ILE A 7 -5.20 8.03 -6.16
C ILE A 7 -6.65 7.78 -5.74
N ASP A 8 -7.47 7.41 -6.71
CA ASP A 8 -8.87 7.06 -6.49
C ASP A 8 -9.06 5.57 -6.79
N LEU A 9 -9.24 4.77 -5.76
CA LEU A 9 -9.38 3.32 -5.94
C LEU A 9 -10.73 2.90 -6.50
N ASN A 10 -11.74 3.77 -6.44
CA ASN A 10 -13.04 3.49 -7.04
C ASN A 10 -12.99 3.57 -8.57
N ASN A 11 -12.02 4.29 -9.08
CA ASN A 11 -11.82 4.47 -10.52
C ASN A 11 -10.32 4.45 -10.82
N TYR A 12 -9.67 3.37 -10.41
CA TYR A 12 -8.23 3.29 -10.44
C TYR A 12 -7.68 3.17 -11.85
N GLN A 13 -6.68 3.99 -12.16
CA GLN A 13 -5.91 3.90 -13.39
C GLN A 13 -4.47 3.54 -13.04
N LYS A 14 -3.90 2.60 -13.80
CA LYS A 14 -2.53 2.15 -13.56
C LYS A 14 -1.55 3.32 -13.67
N GLN A 15 -0.59 3.36 -12.74
CA GLN A 15 0.39 4.42 -12.63
C GLN A 15 1.73 4.07 -13.29
N ASN A 16 1.80 2.95 -14.01
CA ASN A 16 3.04 2.44 -14.62
C ASN A 16 4.15 2.20 -13.58
N ASN A 17 3.74 1.87 -12.37
CA ASN A 17 4.66 1.51 -11.29
C ASN A 17 4.13 0.24 -10.65
N ILE A 18 4.92 -0.82 -10.72
CA ILE A 18 4.47 -2.14 -10.27
C ILE A 18 4.10 -2.15 -8.79
N ALA A 19 4.78 -1.38 -7.96
CA ALA A 19 4.53 -1.39 -6.52
C ALA A 19 3.19 -0.73 -6.18
N ILE A 20 2.93 0.47 -6.69
CA ILE A 20 1.66 1.15 -6.40
C ILE A 20 0.49 0.42 -7.06
N ASP A 21 0.68 -0.09 -8.27
CA ASP A 21 -0.37 -0.83 -8.96
C ASP A 21 -0.72 -2.11 -8.20
N MET A 22 0.27 -2.78 -7.65
CA MET A 22 0.07 -3.99 -6.85
C MET A 22 -0.67 -3.68 -5.54
N CYS A 23 -0.30 -2.60 -4.87
CA CYS A 23 -1.00 -2.17 -3.66
C CYS A 23 -2.46 -1.82 -3.95
N ALA A 24 -2.72 -1.07 -5.01
CA ALA A 24 -4.09 -0.72 -5.41
C ALA A 24 -4.91 -1.97 -5.71
N ALA A 25 -4.35 -2.90 -6.47
CA ALA A 25 -5.04 -4.14 -6.81
C ALA A 25 -5.36 -4.96 -5.55
N CYS A 26 -4.42 -5.01 -4.61
CA CYS A 26 -4.61 -5.70 -3.34
C CYS A 26 -5.78 -5.12 -2.54
N ILE A 27 -5.85 -3.80 -2.42
CA ILE A 27 -6.93 -3.14 -1.68
C ILE A 27 -8.26 -3.34 -2.36
N ILE A 28 -8.33 -3.17 -3.66
CA ILE A 28 -9.56 -3.36 -4.44
C ILE A 28 -10.07 -4.79 -4.28
N HIS A 29 -9.17 -5.76 -4.39
CA HIS A 29 -9.53 -7.18 -4.24
C HIS A 29 -10.12 -7.46 -2.86
N ASN A 30 -9.47 -6.97 -1.79
CA ASN A 30 -9.95 -7.19 -0.43
C ASN A 30 -11.32 -6.55 -0.20
N ARG A 31 -11.54 -5.36 -0.73
CA ARG A 31 -12.84 -4.67 -0.62
C ARG A 31 -13.94 -5.46 -1.30
N LYS A 32 -13.63 -6.04 -2.44
CA LYS A 32 -14.60 -6.85 -3.20
C LYS A 32 -15.13 -8.02 -2.38
N PHE A 33 -14.31 -8.58 -1.51
CA PHE A 33 -14.68 -9.70 -0.65
C PHE A 33 -15.07 -9.27 0.77
N GLY A 34 -15.20 -7.98 1.01
CA GLY A 34 -15.61 -7.46 2.32
C GLY A 34 -14.56 -7.61 3.40
N LEU A 35 -13.30 -7.79 3.04
CA LEU A 35 -12.21 -7.94 3.99
C LEU A 35 -11.64 -6.58 4.38
N ARG A 36 -11.36 -6.38 5.66
CA ARG A 36 -10.86 -5.12 6.20
C ARG A 36 -9.34 -5.15 6.30
N LEU A 37 -8.69 -4.64 5.28
CA LEU A 37 -7.26 -4.58 5.22
C LEU A 37 -6.75 -3.40 6.04
N LYS A 38 -5.81 -3.68 6.95
CA LYS A 38 -5.21 -2.66 7.82
C LYS A 38 -3.94 -2.10 7.21
N ALA A 39 -3.08 -2.98 6.70
CA ALA A 39 -1.79 -2.59 6.17
C ALA A 39 -1.32 -3.54 5.07
N ILE A 40 -0.50 -3.00 4.18
CA ILE A 40 0.26 -3.77 3.20
C ILE A 40 1.72 -3.60 3.55
N ILE A 41 2.42 -4.72 3.69
CA ILE A 41 3.84 -4.72 4.02
C ILE A 41 4.59 -5.19 2.78
N LEU A 42 5.33 -4.29 2.16
CA LEU A 42 6.09 -4.59 0.95
C LEU A 42 7.49 -5.07 1.27
N SER A 43 8.02 -5.98 0.45
CA SER A 43 9.43 -6.32 0.51
C SER A 43 10.25 -5.05 0.24
N LYS A 44 11.50 -5.05 0.69
CA LYS A 44 12.38 -3.89 0.51
C LYS A 44 12.46 -3.46 -0.95
N ALA A 45 12.62 -4.41 -1.87
CA ALA A 45 12.74 -4.11 -3.28
C ALA A 45 11.51 -3.37 -3.83
N TYR A 46 10.32 -3.85 -3.48
CA TYR A 46 9.08 -3.22 -3.96
C TYR A 46 8.79 -1.92 -3.24
N PHE A 47 9.16 -1.83 -1.97
CA PHE A 47 9.04 -0.56 -1.25
C PHE A 47 9.93 0.51 -1.89
N ASP A 48 11.16 0.17 -2.28
CA ASP A 48 12.06 1.10 -2.94
C ASP A 48 11.50 1.56 -4.30
N ILE A 49 10.84 0.67 -5.03
CA ILE A 49 10.17 1.02 -6.29
C ILE A 49 9.07 2.04 -6.03
N LEU A 50 8.26 1.82 -5.00
CA LEU A 50 7.19 2.75 -4.63
C LEU A 50 7.75 4.10 -4.18
N LYS A 51 8.81 4.06 -3.39
CA LYS A 51 9.47 5.27 -2.90
C LYS A 51 10.00 6.13 -4.04
N LYS A 52 10.60 5.50 -5.04
CA LYS A 52 11.08 6.22 -6.22
C LYS A 52 9.94 6.86 -6.99
N TRP A 53 8.83 6.16 -7.15
CA TRP A 53 7.65 6.72 -7.79
C TRP A 53 7.13 7.93 -7.02
N ALA A 54 7.07 7.85 -5.70
CA ALA A 54 6.63 8.96 -4.87
C ALA A 54 7.58 10.15 -4.99
N PHE A 55 8.89 9.88 -5.01
CA PHE A 55 9.89 10.92 -5.20
C PHE A 55 9.72 11.62 -6.55
N ASP A 56 9.58 10.84 -7.62
CA ASP A 56 9.49 11.39 -8.98
C ASP A 56 8.22 12.21 -9.18
N ASN A 57 7.15 11.90 -8.49
CA ASN A 57 5.86 12.57 -8.67
C ASN A 57 5.58 13.66 -7.62
N TYR A 58 6.11 13.53 -6.42
CA TYR A 58 5.73 14.41 -5.30
C TYR A 58 6.91 14.98 -4.52
N GLY A 59 8.13 14.59 -4.84
CA GLY A 59 9.35 15.11 -4.23
C GLY A 59 9.85 14.32 -3.03
N GLU A 60 11.03 14.70 -2.56
CA GLU A 60 11.76 13.96 -1.53
C GLU A 60 11.02 13.92 -0.20
N GLU A 61 10.47 15.05 0.21
CA GLU A 61 9.75 15.12 1.48
C GLU A 61 8.62 14.11 1.55
N PHE A 62 7.88 13.96 0.47
CA PHE A 62 6.80 12.99 0.43
C PHE A 62 7.35 11.56 0.41
N ALA A 63 8.41 11.31 -0.35
CA ALA A 63 8.99 9.97 -0.47
C ALA A 63 9.50 9.44 0.86
N GLU A 64 9.93 10.31 1.77
CA GLU A 64 10.44 9.91 3.08
C GLU A 64 9.37 9.84 4.17
N SER A 65 8.11 10.09 3.82
CA SER A 65 7.01 10.06 4.78
C SER A 65 6.43 8.67 4.92
N GLU A 66 5.66 8.47 5.98
CA GLU A 66 4.81 7.31 6.11
C GLU A 66 3.59 7.49 5.22
N TRP A 67 3.17 6.42 4.57
CA TRP A 67 2.09 6.48 3.59
C TRP A 67 0.88 5.65 3.97
N SER A 68 -0.28 6.14 3.51
CA SER A 68 -1.48 5.33 3.48
C SER A 68 -2.19 5.52 2.15
N LEU A 69 -2.83 4.47 1.69
CA LEU A 69 -3.65 4.50 0.48
C LEU A 69 -5.08 4.18 0.89
N GLU A 70 -5.92 5.23 0.90
CA GLU A 70 -7.31 5.14 1.36
C GLU A 70 -7.46 4.41 2.71
N GLY A 71 -6.66 4.82 3.67
CA GLY A 71 -6.71 4.29 5.02
C GLY A 71 -5.94 2.99 5.25
N VAL A 72 -5.37 2.42 4.22
CA VAL A 72 -4.53 1.24 4.34
C VAL A 72 -3.07 1.67 4.44
N GLU A 73 -2.43 1.35 5.55
CA GLU A 73 -1.03 1.70 5.77
C GLU A 73 -0.13 0.90 4.83
N ILE A 74 0.89 1.57 4.29
CA ILE A 74 1.88 0.90 3.44
C ILE A 74 3.23 0.96 4.12
N ARG A 75 3.78 -0.20 4.46
CA ARG A 75 5.01 -0.32 5.23
C ARG A 75 6.05 -1.16 4.48
N LYS A 76 7.31 -0.90 4.82
CA LYS A 76 8.41 -1.75 4.37
C LYS A 76 8.61 -2.89 5.37
N GLU A 77 8.91 -4.08 4.88
CA GLU A 77 9.21 -5.21 5.77
C GLU A 77 10.45 -4.91 6.62
N THR A 78 10.43 -5.40 7.86
CA THR A 78 11.58 -5.28 8.77
C THR A 78 12.37 -6.59 8.85
N ILE A 79 11.74 -7.70 8.47
CA ILE A 79 12.36 -9.02 8.46
C ILE A 79 12.08 -9.62 7.09
N TRP A 80 13.13 -10.15 6.44
CA TRP A 80 12.94 -10.77 5.14
C TRP A 80 12.11 -12.04 5.27
N THR A 81 10.98 -12.06 4.55
CA THR A 81 10.02 -13.16 4.58
C THR A 81 10.05 -14.01 3.32
N GLY A 82 10.77 -13.55 2.30
CA GLY A 82 10.75 -14.18 0.99
C GLY A 82 9.51 -13.87 0.16
N LYS A 83 8.63 -13.01 0.68
CA LYS A 83 7.40 -12.64 -0.01
C LYS A 83 7.47 -11.21 -0.50
N THR A 84 6.86 -10.97 -1.66
CA THR A 84 6.80 -9.63 -2.26
C THR A 84 5.91 -8.70 -1.45
N LEU A 85 4.81 -9.23 -0.93
CA LEU A 85 3.79 -8.45 -0.25
C LEU A 85 3.12 -9.31 0.81
N LEU A 86 2.92 -8.71 1.99
CA LEU A 86 2.14 -9.31 3.06
C LEU A 86 0.94 -8.41 3.34
N GLN A 87 -0.15 -9.03 3.75
CA GLN A 87 -1.39 -8.32 4.10
C GLN A 87 -1.65 -8.46 5.59
N GLU A 88 -1.96 -7.33 6.23
CA GLU A 88 -2.34 -7.32 7.64
C GLU A 88 -3.78 -6.83 7.74
N TYR A 89 -4.58 -7.58 8.47
CA TYR A 89 -6.02 -7.30 8.60
C TYR A 89 -6.36 -6.79 9.98
N PHE A 90 -7.44 -6.03 10.08
CA PHE A 90 -7.99 -5.68 11.38
C PHE A 90 -8.50 -6.95 12.06
N LYS A 91 -8.29 -7.03 13.37
CA LYS A 91 -8.84 -8.13 14.14
C LYS A 91 -10.35 -8.03 14.17
N ASN A 92 -11.01 -9.17 14.02
CA ASN A 92 -12.45 -9.23 14.17
C ASN A 92 -12.77 -9.40 15.65
N GLU A 93 -13.19 -8.31 16.28
CA GLU A 93 -13.49 -8.31 17.71
C GLU A 93 -14.95 -8.59 18.01
N SER A 94 -15.76 -8.75 17.00
CA SER A 94 -17.17 -9.02 17.17
C SER A 94 -17.45 -10.50 17.38
N VAL A 95 -16.44 -11.29 17.39
CA VAL A 95 -16.57 -12.73 17.57
C VAL A 95 -16.86 -13.02 19.03
N ASN A 96 -17.93 -13.58 19.29
CA ASN A 96 -18.26 -13.99 20.66
C ASN A 96 -19.60 -14.61 20.75
#